data_8e13b60574328845afdbb940ea9650bd
#
_entry.id   8e13b60574328845afdbb940ea9650bd
#
_cell.length_a   1.000
_cell.length_b   1.000
_cell.length_c   1.000
_cell.angle_alpha   90.00
_cell.angle_beta   90.00
_cell.angle_gamma   90.00
#
_symmetry.space_group_name_H-M   'P 1'
#
loop_
_entity.id
_entity.type
_entity.pdbx_description
1 polymer ?
#
loop_
_entity_poly.entity_id
_entity_poly.type
_entity_poly.pdbx_seq_one_letter_code
_entity_poly.pdbx_strand_id
1 'polypeptide(L)'
;MELFTQHGYEKTSLREIADRLNVSTAALYYHFKTKADILSSVVDDLASSVEEVAEWGQAQPTTLDMRKGLLERLSQLVSSGKMRNLMLFSQENQAALREHPAGQRLQQGVQSMFALVIDPQADFADQLRAQLAVLAILLSNNDALSLLSEEAMPEGVRIAPEQRAEVTLKVAMELITQPGNGA
;
A
#
# COMPACT_ATOMS: atom_id res chain seq x y z
N MET A 1 15.08 -2.13 -0.18
CA MET A 1 14.26 -0.96 0.21
C MET A 1 14.67 -0.37 1.56
N GLU A 2 14.91 -1.19 2.62
CA GLU A 2 15.33 -0.68 3.95
C GLU A 2 16.50 0.31 3.91
N LEU A 3 17.55 0.00 3.14
CA LEU A 3 18.71 0.90 3.01
C LEU A 3 18.35 2.24 2.36
N PHE A 4 17.50 2.23 1.35
CA PHE A 4 17.02 3.48 0.73
C PHE A 4 16.22 4.34 1.70
N THR A 5 15.44 3.71 2.57
CA THR A 5 14.66 4.40 3.61
C THR A 5 15.54 4.94 4.74
N GLN A 6 16.59 4.20 5.14
CA GLN A 6 17.45 4.58 6.26
C GLN A 6 18.50 5.62 5.89
N HIS A 7 19.11 5.46 4.71
CA HIS A 7 20.24 6.26 4.26
C HIS A 7 19.89 7.27 3.17
N GLY A 8 18.69 7.18 2.58
CA GLY A 8 18.28 7.90 1.39
C GLY A 8 18.76 7.21 0.11
N TYR A 9 18.00 7.39 -0.98
CA TYR A 9 18.32 6.77 -2.28
C TYR A 9 19.67 7.20 -2.82
N GLU A 10 19.98 8.50 -2.80
CA GLU A 10 21.23 9.04 -3.35
C GLU A 10 22.46 8.53 -2.61
N LYS A 11 22.39 8.41 -1.29
CA LYS A 11 23.51 8.00 -0.45
C LYS A 11 23.76 6.49 -0.41
N THR A 12 22.79 5.69 -0.84
CA THR A 12 22.93 4.22 -0.87
C THR A 12 23.67 3.76 -2.12
N SER A 13 24.66 2.90 -1.97
CA SER A 13 25.43 2.29 -3.06
C SER A 13 24.98 0.86 -3.36
N LEU A 14 25.22 0.38 -4.60
CA LEU A 14 25.00 -1.03 -4.96
C LEU A 14 25.86 -1.99 -4.13
N ARG A 15 27.02 -1.55 -3.67
CA ARG A 15 27.88 -2.34 -2.80
C ARG A 15 27.24 -2.56 -1.42
N GLU A 16 26.71 -1.52 -0.79
CA GLU A 16 26.00 -1.65 0.49
C GLU A 16 24.77 -2.55 0.37
N ILE A 17 24.08 -2.47 -0.78
CA ILE A 17 22.93 -3.36 -1.05
C ILE A 17 23.39 -4.81 -1.16
N ALA A 18 24.52 -5.08 -1.89
CA ALA A 18 25.07 -6.41 -2.02
C ALA A 18 25.52 -6.98 -0.66
N ASP A 19 26.22 -6.18 0.14
CA ASP A 19 26.68 -6.54 1.48
C ASP A 19 25.49 -6.87 2.39
N ARG A 20 24.41 -6.07 2.34
CA ARG A 20 23.19 -6.30 3.14
C ARG A 20 22.44 -7.57 2.74
N LEU A 21 22.46 -7.90 1.44
CA LEU A 21 21.85 -9.12 0.89
C LEU A 21 22.74 -10.35 1.02
N ASN A 22 23.97 -10.18 1.53
CA ASN A 22 24.99 -11.23 1.63
C ASN A 22 25.29 -11.90 0.27
N VAL A 23 25.35 -11.08 -0.79
CA VAL A 23 25.72 -11.50 -2.14
C VAL A 23 26.96 -10.74 -2.61
N SER A 24 27.69 -11.28 -3.60
CA SER A 24 28.79 -10.53 -4.18
C SER A 24 28.29 -9.32 -4.98
N THR A 25 29.03 -8.23 -4.96
CA THR A 25 28.74 -7.04 -5.78
C THR A 25 28.63 -7.41 -7.26
N ALA A 26 29.46 -8.35 -7.75
CA ALA A 26 29.39 -8.85 -9.11
C ALA A 26 28.07 -9.57 -9.43
N ALA A 27 27.54 -10.38 -8.50
CA ALA A 27 26.25 -11.03 -8.66
C ALA A 27 25.12 -10.01 -8.72
N LEU A 28 25.16 -8.97 -7.87
CA LEU A 28 24.16 -7.90 -7.92
C LEU A 28 24.22 -7.15 -9.26
N TYR A 29 25.41 -6.78 -9.74
CA TYR A 29 25.61 -6.12 -11.04
C TYR A 29 25.20 -6.97 -12.24
N TYR A 30 25.23 -8.29 -12.11
CA TYR A 30 24.70 -9.18 -13.15
C TYR A 30 23.20 -8.99 -13.37
N HIS A 31 22.44 -8.82 -12.29
CA HIS A 31 20.99 -8.64 -12.34
C HIS A 31 20.55 -7.18 -12.49
N PHE A 32 21.23 -6.27 -11.81
CA PHE A 32 20.88 -4.85 -11.75
C PHE A 32 22.10 -3.99 -12.08
N LYS A 33 22.05 -3.25 -13.18
CA LYS A 33 23.16 -2.39 -13.59
C LYS A 33 23.23 -1.09 -12.81
N THR A 34 22.09 -0.62 -12.33
CA THR A 34 21.93 0.66 -11.62
C THR A 34 21.02 0.51 -10.39
N LYS A 35 21.06 1.49 -9.50
CA LYS A 35 20.09 1.59 -8.40
C LYS A 35 18.65 1.74 -8.92
N ALA A 36 18.50 2.44 -10.05
CA ALA A 36 17.21 2.61 -10.70
C ALA A 36 16.60 1.28 -11.14
N ASP A 37 17.38 0.32 -11.63
CA ASP A 37 16.89 -1.00 -12.02
C ASP A 37 16.33 -1.78 -10.82
N ILE A 38 17.01 -1.68 -9.65
CA ILE A 38 16.50 -2.30 -8.42
C ILE A 38 15.18 -1.66 -8.00
N LEU A 39 15.12 -0.33 -8.05
CA LEU A 39 13.90 0.39 -7.73
C LEU A 39 12.76 0.01 -8.68
N SER A 40 13.01 0.01 -9.99
CA SER A 40 12.04 -0.42 -11.00
C SER A 40 11.49 -1.80 -10.67
N SER A 41 12.36 -2.76 -10.39
CA SER A 41 11.94 -4.13 -10.04
C SER A 41 11.01 -4.17 -8.82
N VAL A 42 11.28 -3.35 -7.79
CA VAL A 42 10.43 -3.29 -6.59
C VAL A 42 9.08 -2.62 -6.88
N VAL A 43 9.08 -1.55 -7.68
CA VAL A 43 7.83 -0.87 -8.08
C VAL A 43 7.00 -1.76 -8.99
N ASP A 44 7.63 -2.48 -9.93
CA ASP A 44 6.97 -3.46 -10.80
C ASP A 44 6.32 -4.60 -9.99
N ASP A 45 7.03 -5.14 -9.00
CA ASP A 45 6.51 -6.20 -8.13
C ASP A 45 5.27 -5.74 -7.33
N LEU A 46 5.29 -4.49 -6.83
CA LEU A 46 4.12 -3.92 -6.16
C LEU A 46 2.98 -3.62 -7.14
N ALA A 47 3.29 -3.05 -8.31
CA ALA A 47 2.29 -2.77 -9.33
C ALA A 47 1.57 -4.06 -9.75
N SER A 48 2.32 -5.13 -10.00
CA SER A 48 1.74 -6.45 -10.30
C SER A 48 0.86 -6.97 -9.16
N SER A 49 1.28 -6.83 -7.90
CA SER A 49 0.46 -7.25 -6.77
C SER A 49 -0.85 -6.45 -6.64
N VAL A 50 -0.82 -5.15 -6.97
CA VAL A 50 -2.02 -4.29 -6.99
C VAL A 50 -2.93 -4.64 -8.17
N GLU A 51 -2.34 -4.88 -9.35
CA GLU A 51 -3.07 -5.32 -10.55
C GLU A 51 -3.80 -6.64 -10.30
N GLU A 52 -3.15 -7.64 -9.70
CA GLU A 52 -3.77 -8.93 -9.35
C GLU A 52 -5.00 -8.75 -8.46
N VAL A 53 -4.95 -7.84 -7.47
CA VAL A 53 -6.10 -7.53 -6.62
C VAL A 53 -7.23 -6.87 -7.42
N ALA A 54 -6.90 -5.92 -8.30
CA ALA A 54 -7.89 -5.24 -9.13
C ALA A 54 -8.53 -6.19 -10.16
N GLU A 55 -7.74 -7.03 -10.83
CA GLU A 55 -8.21 -8.04 -11.77
C GLU A 55 -9.12 -9.06 -11.09
N TRP A 56 -8.75 -9.51 -9.89
CA TRP A 56 -9.62 -10.39 -9.11
C TRP A 56 -10.99 -9.75 -8.86
N GLY A 57 -11.03 -8.49 -8.45
CA GLY A 57 -12.28 -7.76 -8.22
C GLY A 57 -13.12 -7.59 -9.48
N GLN A 58 -12.47 -7.27 -10.62
CA GLN A 58 -13.14 -7.13 -11.92
C GLN A 58 -13.76 -8.44 -12.41
N ALA A 59 -13.17 -9.58 -12.07
CA ALA A 59 -13.67 -10.91 -12.44
C ALA A 59 -14.86 -11.37 -11.57
N GLN A 60 -15.21 -10.65 -10.50
CA GLN A 60 -16.32 -11.00 -9.61
C GLN A 60 -17.59 -10.20 -9.95
N PRO A 61 -18.78 -10.73 -9.62
CA PRO A 61 -20.00 -9.91 -9.61
C PRO A 61 -19.86 -8.73 -8.63
N THR A 62 -20.35 -7.56 -9.01
CA THR A 62 -20.31 -6.36 -8.17
C THR A 62 -21.27 -6.49 -6.97
N THR A 63 -20.78 -7.06 -5.89
CA THR A 63 -21.52 -7.36 -4.67
C THR A 63 -20.80 -6.83 -3.44
N LEU A 64 -21.50 -6.78 -2.31
CA LEU A 64 -20.89 -6.46 -1.02
C LEU A 64 -19.77 -7.46 -0.66
N ASP A 65 -19.96 -8.74 -0.97
CA ASP A 65 -18.95 -9.78 -0.68
C ASP A 65 -17.69 -9.60 -1.53
N MET A 66 -17.84 -9.18 -2.79
CA MET A 66 -16.69 -8.79 -3.61
C MET A 66 -15.94 -7.61 -3.00
N ARG A 67 -16.63 -6.55 -2.53
CA ARG A 67 -16.01 -5.39 -1.89
C ARG A 67 -15.28 -5.78 -0.60
N LYS A 68 -15.86 -6.66 0.22
CA LYS A 68 -15.18 -7.24 1.39
C LYS A 68 -13.91 -7.98 1.00
N GLY A 69 -13.99 -8.85 0.00
CA GLY A 69 -12.84 -9.59 -0.51
C GLY A 69 -11.73 -8.68 -1.07
N LEU A 70 -12.05 -7.51 -1.64
CA LEU A 70 -11.08 -6.50 -2.04
C LEU A 70 -10.37 -5.88 -0.83
N LEU A 71 -11.12 -5.51 0.23
CA LEU A 71 -10.54 -4.94 1.45
C LEU A 71 -9.64 -5.95 2.16
N GLU A 72 -9.98 -7.25 2.19
CA GLU A 72 -9.13 -8.30 2.74
C GLU A 72 -7.80 -8.40 1.99
N ARG A 73 -7.84 -8.46 0.66
CA ARG A 73 -6.64 -8.53 -0.19
C ARG A 73 -5.78 -7.28 -0.07
N LEU A 74 -6.42 -6.10 -0.03
CA LEU A 74 -5.72 -4.84 0.20
C LEU A 74 -5.03 -4.83 1.57
N SER A 75 -5.70 -5.29 2.62
CA SER A 75 -5.12 -5.41 3.96
C SER A 75 -3.91 -6.34 3.98
N GLN A 76 -3.98 -7.50 3.32
CA GLN A 76 -2.86 -8.42 3.17
C GLN A 76 -1.68 -7.77 2.42
N LEU A 77 -1.96 -7.07 1.32
CA LEU A 77 -0.95 -6.36 0.55
C LEU A 77 -0.25 -5.27 1.38
N VAL A 78 -1.01 -4.49 2.13
CA VAL A 78 -0.46 -3.44 3.00
C VAL A 78 0.35 -4.07 4.14
N SER A 79 -0.12 -5.17 4.73
CA SER A 79 0.57 -5.89 5.82
C SER A 79 1.88 -6.56 5.37
N SER A 80 2.04 -6.82 4.08
CA SER A 80 3.30 -7.37 3.53
C SER A 80 4.50 -6.41 3.66
N GLY A 81 4.27 -5.14 3.98
CA GLY A 81 5.28 -4.09 4.10
C GLY A 81 5.79 -3.54 2.76
N LYS A 82 5.42 -4.13 1.61
CA LYS A 82 5.82 -3.64 0.27
C LYS A 82 5.35 -2.20 0.04
N MET A 83 4.10 -1.91 0.39
CA MET A 83 3.50 -0.58 0.23
C MET A 83 4.19 0.48 1.09
N ARG A 84 4.50 0.16 2.36
CA ARG A 84 5.20 1.08 3.27
C ARG A 84 6.55 1.51 2.70
N ASN A 85 7.34 0.55 2.25
CA ASN A 85 8.67 0.80 1.70
C ASN A 85 8.61 1.70 0.46
N LEU A 86 7.58 1.54 -0.38
CA LEU A 86 7.39 2.42 -1.54
C LEU A 86 6.91 3.82 -1.13
N MET A 87 6.00 3.94 -0.16
CA MET A 87 5.54 5.26 0.33
C MET A 87 6.70 6.09 0.88
N LEU A 88 7.55 5.50 1.70
CA LEU A 88 8.74 6.17 2.25
C LEU A 88 9.70 6.61 1.12
N PHE A 89 9.90 5.76 0.13
CA PHE A 89 10.71 6.11 -1.04
C PHE A 89 10.08 7.22 -1.90
N SER A 90 8.74 7.19 -2.07
CA SER A 90 8.03 8.13 -2.93
C SER A 90 8.06 9.57 -2.43
N GLN A 91 8.20 9.79 -1.12
CA GLN A 91 8.28 11.14 -0.55
C GLN A 91 9.47 11.94 -1.10
N GLU A 92 10.60 11.27 -1.35
CA GLU A 92 11.83 11.90 -1.87
C GLU A 92 11.94 11.86 -3.40
N ASN A 93 11.17 10.99 -4.08
CA ASN A 93 11.36 10.68 -5.51
C ASN A 93 10.07 10.65 -6.34
N GLN A 94 9.07 11.47 -5.99
CA GLN A 94 7.74 11.48 -6.64
C GLN A 94 7.81 11.68 -8.17
N ALA A 95 8.68 12.56 -8.65
CA ALA A 95 8.80 12.84 -10.08
C ALA A 95 9.27 11.59 -10.85
N ALA A 96 10.32 10.92 -10.34
CA ALA A 96 10.88 9.73 -10.96
C ALA A 96 9.85 8.57 -11.03
N LEU A 97 9.04 8.40 -9.99
CA LEU A 97 7.99 7.38 -9.98
C LEU A 97 6.83 7.68 -10.93
N ARG A 98 6.42 8.95 -11.07
CA ARG A 98 5.33 9.34 -11.98
C ARG A 98 5.69 9.15 -13.45
N GLU A 99 6.94 9.35 -13.80
CA GLU A 99 7.44 9.20 -15.17
C GLU A 99 7.77 7.73 -15.50
N HIS A 100 7.93 6.88 -14.48
CA HIS A 100 8.27 5.48 -14.66
C HIS A 100 7.05 4.65 -15.06
N PRO A 101 7.14 3.75 -16.07
CA PRO A 101 6.02 2.91 -16.50
C PRO A 101 5.37 2.10 -15.37
N ALA A 102 6.17 1.51 -14.48
CA ALA A 102 5.67 0.78 -13.33
C ALA A 102 4.91 1.67 -12.33
N GLY A 103 5.32 2.94 -12.16
CA GLY A 103 4.62 3.92 -11.34
C GLY A 103 3.23 4.25 -11.92
N GLN A 104 3.13 4.36 -13.24
CA GLN A 104 1.85 4.57 -13.92
C GLN A 104 0.93 3.35 -13.78
N ARG A 105 1.46 2.13 -13.94
CA ARG A 105 0.71 0.88 -13.71
C ARG A 105 0.18 0.81 -12.26
N LEU A 106 1.02 1.09 -11.29
CA LEU A 106 0.64 1.14 -9.87
C LEU A 106 -0.49 2.14 -9.63
N GLN A 107 -0.39 3.34 -10.18
CA GLN A 107 -1.43 4.37 -10.07
C GLN A 107 -2.75 3.90 -10.69
N GLN A 108 -2.72 3.29 -11.88
CA GLN A 108 -3.90 2.75 -12.55
C GLN A 108 -4.53 1.62 -11.74
N GLY A 109 -3.74 0.69 -11.21
CA GLY A 109 -4.21 -0.39 -10.37
C GLY A 109 -4.90 0.11 -9.10
N VAL A 110 -4.31 1.09 -8.43
CA VAL A 110 -4.91 1.75 -7.25
C VAL A 110 -6.24 2.43 -7.62
N GLN A 111 -6.30 3.17 -8.72
CA GLN A 111 -7.55 3.79 -9.19
C GLN A 111 -8.63 2.75 -9.49
N SER A 112 -8.26 1.63 -10.12
CA SER A 112 -9.17 0.52 -10.40
C SER A 112 -9.73 -0.10 -9.11
N MET A 113 -8.89 -0.32 -8.10
CA MET A 113 -9.35 -0.82 -6.79
C MET A 113 -10.35 0.13 -6.12
N PHE A 114 -10.07 1.44 -6.12
CA PHE A 114 -11.00 2.43 -5.57
C PHE A 114 -12.34 2.39 -6.30
N ALA A 115 -12.32 2.34 -7.63
CA ALA A 115 -13.55 2.28 -8.45
C ALA A 115 -14.39 1.01 -8.19
N LEU A 116 -13.75 -0.10 -7.80
CA LEU A 116 -14.45 -1.35 -7.47
C LEU A 116 -15.06 -1.36 -6.07
N VAL A 117 -14.42 -0.68 -5.11
CA VAL A 117 -14.94 -0.60 -3.72
C VAL A 117 -16.09 0.39 -3.62
N ILE A 118 -16.02 1.50 -4.34
CA ILE A 118 -17.03 2.57 -4.32
C ILE A 118 -18.16 2.22 -5.29
N ASP A 119 -19.41 2.23 -4.79
CA ASP A 119 -20.60 2.14 -5.64
C ASP A 119 -20.93 3.53 -6.20
N PRO A 120 -20.84 3.75 -7.51
CA PRO A 120 -21.15 5.06 -8.08
C PRO A 120 -22.64 5.41 -8.00
N GLN A 121 -23.52 4.43 -7.74
CA GLN A 121 -24.95 4.62 -7.59
C GLN A 121 -25.39 4.78 -6.14
N ALA A 122 -24.49 4.54 -5.17
CA ALA A 122 -24.76 4.73 -3.76
C ALA A 122 -24.87 6.23 -3.41
N ASP A 123 -25.50 6.54 -2.29
CA ASP A 123 -25.50 7.92 -1.78
C ASP A 123 -24.09 8.38 -1.37
N PHE A 124 -23.94 9.69 -1.19
CA PHE A 124 -22.62 10.28 -0.87
C PHE A 124 -22.06 9.75 0.46
N ALA A 125 -22.91 9.44 1.44
CA ALA A 125 -22.47 8.92 2.72
C ALA A 125 -21.85 7.53 2.58
N ASP A 126 -22.47 6.66 1.79
CA ASP A 126 -21.96 5.31 1.51
C ASP A 126 -20.69 5.34 0.65
N GLN A 127 -20.63 6.24 -0.34
CA GLN A 127 -19.40 6.45 -1.10
C GLN A 127 -18.24 6.93 -0.19
N LEU A 128 -18.52 7.85 0.74
CA LEU A 128 -17.53 8.34 1.70
C LEU A 128 -17.09 7.22 2.67
N ARG A 129 -18.01 6.39 3.16
CA ARG A 129 -17.65 5.22 3.99
C ARG A 129 -16.73 4.26 3.27
N ALA A 130 -17.00 3.96 2.00
CA ALA A 130 -16.16 3.11 1.16
C ALA A 130 -14.76 3.71 0.98
N GLN A 131 -14.65 5.01 0.73
CA GLN A 131 -13.36 5.70 0.63
C GLN A 131 -12.59 5.65 1.96
N LEU A 132 -13.27 5.92 3.08
CA LEU A 132 -12.65 5.87 4.41
C LEU A 132 -12.19 4.46 4.77
N ALA A 133 -12.92 3.42 4.37
CA ALA A 133 -12.51 2.03 4.57
C ALA A 133 -11.19 1.71 3.87
N VAL A 134 -11.05 2.10 2.61
CA VAL A 134 -9.79 1.93 1.86
C VAL A 134 -8.66 2.74 2.49
N LEU A 135 -8.90 4.01 2.80
CA LEU A 135 -7.89 4.88 3.41
C LEU A 135 -7.43 4.35 4.79
N ALA A 136 -8.36 3.86 5.62
CA ALA A 136 -8.00 3.27 6.91
C ALA A 136 -7.01 2.10 6.74
N ILE A 137 -7.25 1.19 5.79
CA ILE A 137 -6.35 0.08 5.50
C ILE A 137 -4.99 0.59 4.99
N LEU A 138 -4.97 1.52 4.04
CA LEU A 138 -3.72 2.07 3.49
C LEU A 138 -2.86 2.74 4.56
N LEU A 139 -3.49 3.37 5.56
CA LEU A 139 -2.80 4.07 6.65
C LEU A 139 -2.48 3.15 7.84
N SER A 140 -3.04 1.93 7.91
CA SER A 140 -2.89 1.04 9.07
C SER A 140 -1.45 0.68 9.41
N ASN A 141 -0.56 0.59 8.42
CA ASN A 141 0.86 0.28 8.57
C ASN A 141 1.77 1.50 8.39
N ASN A 142 1.21 2.71 8.33
CA ASN A 142 1.99 3.93 8.16
C ASN A 142 2.26 4.55 9.53
N ASP A 143 3.53 4.79 9.85
CA ASP A 143 3.94 5.53 11.06
C ASP A 143 3.39 6.97 11.09
N ALA A 144 2.82 7.46 9.96
CA ALA A 144 2.13 8.74 9.96
C ALA A 144 0.93 8.81 10.94
N LEU A 145 0.29 7.67 11.22
CA LEU A 145 -0.71 7.61 12.30
C LEU A 145 -0.06 7.61 13.68
N SER A 146 1.19 7.14 13.82
CA SER A 146 1.92 7.25 15.08
C SER A 146 2.27 8.69 15.44
N LEU A 147 2.54 9.53 14.44
CA LEU A 147 2.78 10.98 14.64
C LEU A 147 1.54 11.71 15.18
N LEU A 148 0.33 11.25 14.80
CA LEU A 148 -0.92 11.78 15.36
C LEU A 148 -1.27 11.14 16.72
N SER A 149 -0.70 9.97 17.03
CA SER A 149 -1.05 9.18 18.21
C SER A 149 -0.01 9.25 19.33
N GLU A 150 1.26 9.59 19.07
CA GLU A 150 2.26 9.68 20.14
C GLU A 150 2.01 10.84 21.12
N GLU A 151 1.40 11.94 20.64
CA GLU A 151 0.99 13.06 21.51
C GLU A 151 -0.47 13.00 21.96
N ALA A 152 -1.32 12.24 21.25
CA ALA A 152 -2.77 12.20 21.50
C ALA A 152 -3.27 10.90 22.17
N MET A 153 -2.45 9.83 22.20
CA MET A 153 -2.83 8.57 22.84
C MET A 153 -2.34 8.54 24.29
N PRO A 154 -3.18 8.07 25.23
CA PRO A 154 -2.74 7.84 26.60
C PRO A 154 -1.54 6.90 26.66
N GLU A 155 -0.56 7.18 27.52
CA GLU A 155 0.58 6.30 27.75
C GLU A 155 0.10 4.87 28.02
N GLY A 156 0.53 3.91 27.17
CA GLY A 156 0.25 2.48 27.34
C GLY A 156 -0.54 1.80 26.22
N VAL A 157 -1.10 2.52 25.26
CA VAL A 157 -1.82 1.91 24.11
C VAL A 157 -0.89 1.75 22.90
N ARG A 158 0.12 0.88 23.02
CA ARG A 158 0.89 0.41 21.86
C ARG A 158 0.24 -0.85 21.29
N ILE A 159 -0.46 -0.72 20.18
CA ILE A 159 -1.06 -1.85 19.46
C ILE A 159 0.01 -2.44 18.53
N ALA A 160 0.24 -3.75 18.61
CA ALA A 160 1.15 -4.44 17.71
C ALA A 160 0.70 -4.27 16.25
N PRO A 161 1.64 -4.21 15.27
CA PRO A 161 1.29 -4.00 13.85
C PRO A 161 0.25 -4.99 13.33
N GLU A 162 0.36 -6.26 13.70
CA GLU A 162 -0.56 -7.32 13.29
C GLU A 162 -1.97 -7.08 13.85
N GLN A 163 -2.06 -6.73 15.13
CA GLN A 163 -3.33 -6.41 15.79
C GLN A 163 -3.95 -5.12 15.20
N ARG A 164 -3.12 -4.13 14.83
CA ARG A 164 -3.56 -2.91 14.18
C ARG A 164 -4.19 -3.21 12.81
N ALA A 165 -3.56 -4.05 12.00
CA ALA A 165 -4.09 -4.46 10.70
C ALA A 165 -5.44 -5.18 10.84
N GLU A 166 -5.57 -6.10 11.81
CA GLU A 166 -6.81 -6.84 12.08
C GLU A 166 -7.95 -5.89 12.50
N VAL A 167 -7.68 -5.01 13.46
CA VAL A 167 -8.68 -4.03 13.93
C VAL A 167 -9.08 -3.08 12.81
N THR A 168 -8.13 -2.60 12.01
CA THR A 168 -8.41 -1.70 10.89
C THR A 168 -9.25 -2.39 9.83
N LEU A 169 -8.94 -3.64 9.49
CA LEU A 169 -9.75 -4.40 8.54
C LEU A 169 -11.18 -4.58 9.06
N LYS A 170 -11.36 -4.91 10.34
CA LYS A 170 -12.67 -5.03 10.96
C LYS A 170 -13.48 -3.73 10.85
N VAL A 171 -12.87 -2.60 11.21
CA VAL A 171 -13.52 -1.27 11.08
C VAL A 171 -13.85 -0.95 9.62
N ALA A 172 -12.95 -1.24 8.68
CA ALA A 172 -13.19 -1.04 7.26
C ALA A 172 -14.38 -1.87 6.75
N MET A 173 -14.51 -3.13 7.21
CA MET A 173 -15.66 -3.99 6.92
C MET A 173 -16.96 -3.44 7.49
N GLU A 174 -16.95 -2.92 8.70
CA GLU A 174 -18.12 -2.28 9.33
C GLU A 174 -18.57 -1.05 8.53
N LEU A 175 -17.62 -0.22 8.08
CA LEU A 175 -17.91 0.98 7.29
C LEU A 175 -18.67 0.67 5.99
N ILE A 176 -18.31 -0.41 5.28
CA ILE A 176 -18.99 -0.76 4.01
C ILE A 176 -20.25 -1.61 4.18
N THR A 177 -20.51 -2.11 5.41
CA THR A 177 -21.68 -2.95 5.69
C THR A 177 -22.82 -2.19 6.36
N GLN A 178 -22.56 -1.00 6.94
CA GLN A 178 -23.62 -0.19 7.52
C GLN A 178 -24.51 0.36 6.39
N PRO A 179 -25.81 0.00 6.36
CA PRO A 179 -26.72 0.62 5.42
C PRO A 179 -26.76 2.12 5.72
N GLY A 180 -26.69 2.95 4.70
CA GLY A 180 -26.99 4.36 4.84
C GLY A 180 -28.36 4.48 5.50
N ASN A 181 -28.45 5.24 6.59
CA ASN A 181 -29.75 5.66 7.12
C ASN A 181 -30.38 6.60 6.10
N GLY A 182 -30.87 6.01 5.01
CA GLY A 182 -31.76 6.69 4.07
C GLY A 182 -33.09 6.88 4.78
N ALA A 183 -33.24 8.03 5.39
CA ALA A 183 -34.56 8.54 5.76
C ALA A 183 -35.20 9.20 4.55
#